data_28fccd3cb61bcac96de29a6809d03e35
#
_entry.id   28fccd3cb61bcac96de29a6809d03e35
#
_cell.length_a   1.000
_cell.length_b   1.000
_cell.length_c   1.000
_cell.angle_alpha   90.00
_cell.angle_beta   90.00
_cell.angle_gamma   90.00
#
_symmetry.space_group_name_H-M   'P 1'
#
loop_
_entity.id
_entity.type
_entity.pdbx_description
1 polymer ?
#
loop_
_entity_poly.entity_id
_entity_poly.type
_entity_poly.pdbx_seq_one_letter_code
_entity_poly.pdbx_strand_id
1 'polypeptide(L)'
;MVNGFVRAVAWFAVAVSCAAMAAGSDDPRVGKAYRFQQGGWTYVHLEGSPANIGYQHGYLLAAEIADAFAAIKLFDTHQSQKDWEFYRTTARQMLWPHIDVEYQQELQGIADGVKAHGVDLDVYDIVALNAFEEVPDYYDPWLSKQQKAAKNPKLAAPGNCSAFIATGTMTKDHQIVIAHNNWTSYLAGERWVIIFDIQPEHGNRILMDGFPGVITSDDDFGVNSAGMMITETTITQFEGWDPDGKPEFMRSRKALQYANSIDDYVRIIKEGNNGGYANDWLIGDRKSGEIAYLELGLKNTPLWRTKDGYFVSSNFARDPKVIKEETTFDPNDASTSPNARHIRWEEIMKQAKGKIDVTMAEQFLADHADSFDKKDKANERALCGHVDASPRGIKEWGWDSYNPGGAVQGKAMDSAMAAKMSFVARAGHPCGADFLAADFLDKHPEYSWQKPLLRDMKAGPWTVFTSGQKQ
;
A
#
# COMPACT_ATOMS: atom_id res chain seq x y z
N MET A 1 7.46 55.57 48.87
CA MET A 1 7.05 54.24 49.40
C MET A 1 5.90 53.74 48.53
N VAL A 2 6.20 52.90 47.60
CA VAL A 2 5.19 52.08 46.88
C VAL A 2 5.87 50.75 46.55
N ASN A 3 5.41 49.70 47.21
CA ASN A 3 5.89 48.33 47.04
C ASN A 3 5.34 47.72 45.75
N GLY A 4 6.23 47.33 44.85
CA GLY A 4 5.88 46.53 43.68
C GLY A 4 6.02 45.02 43.97
N PHE A 5 4.91 44.30 43.93
CA PHE A 5 4.88 42.83 44.00
C PHE A 5 5.20 42.27 42.61
N VAL A 6 6.34 41.58 42.49
CA VAL A 6 6.67 40.75 41.35
C VAL A 6 6.06 39.37 41.59
N ARG A 7 5.05 38.98 40.81
CA ARG A 7 4.52 37.61 40.76
C ARG A 7 5.40 36.75 39.82
N ALA A 8 6.13 35.86 40.39
CA ALA A 8 6.82 34.80 39.63
C ALA A 8 5.78 33.77 39.16
N VAL A 9 5.64 33.63 37.86
CA VAL A 9 4.88 32.53 37.23
C VAL A 9 5.84 31.36 37.02
N ALA A 10 5.67 30.32 37.81
CA ALA A 10 6.39 29.06 37.64
C ALA A 10 5.75 28.26 36.49
N TRP A 11 6.51 28.06 35.42
CA TRP A 11 6.15 27.13 34.36
C TRP A 11 6.51 25.71 34.83
N PHE A 12 5.50 24.90 35.11
CA PHE A 12 5.68 23.46 35.24
C PHE A 12 5.77 22.86 33.84
N ALA A 13 6.97 22.48 33.41
CA ALA A 13 7.18 21.60 32.27
C ALA A 13 6.80 20.19 32.70
N VAL A 14 5.64 19.71 32.26
CA VAL A 14 5.29 18.30 32.36
C VAL A 14 6.10 17.56 31.31
N ALA A 15 7.20 16.95 31.72
CA ALA A 15 7.91 15.97 30.90
C ALA A 15 7.04 14.70 30.85
N VAL A 16 6.33 14.48 29.76
CA VAL A 16 5.70 13.20 29.46
C VAL A 16 6.83 12.25 29.05
N SER A 17 7.29 11.46 29.99
CA SER A 17 8.15 10.31 29.69
C SER A 17 7.30 9.26 28.97
N CYS A 18 7.48 9.12 27.66
CA CYS A 18 7.05 7.91 26.94
C CYS A 18 7.92 6.75 27.44
N ALA A 19 7.53 6.12 28.55
CA ALA A 19 8.03 4.81 28.89
C ALA A 19 7.42 3.80 27.93
N ALA A 20 8.26 3.16 27.11
CA ALA A 20 7.87 2.01 26.30
C ALA A 20 7.29 0.93 27.24
N MET A 21 5.97 0.74 27.19
CA MET A 21 5.34 -0.38 27.88
C MET A 21 5.50 -1.63 27.04
N ALA A 22 6.56 -2.39 27.31
CA ALA A 22 6.56 -3.83 27.12
C ALA A 22 5.82 -4.44 28.34
N ALA A 23 4.55 -4.13 28.50
CA ALA A 23 3.68 -4.84 29.45
C ALA A 23 3.06 -6.00 28.66
N GLY A 24 3.41 -7.23 29.01
CA GLY A 24 2.65 -8.38 28.57
C GLY A 24 1.18 -8.14 28.92
N SER A 25 0.30 -8.20 27.92
CA SER A 25 -1.13 -8.09 28.14
C SER A 25 -1.61 -9.29 28.95
N ASP A 26 -2.44 -9.06 29.98
CA ASP A 26 -3.10 -10.13 30.73
C ASP A 26 -4.18 -10.85 29.90
N ASP A 27 -4.51 -10.35 28.72
CA ASP A 27 -5.47 -10.99 27.82
C ASP A 27 -4.83 -12.20 27.11
N PRO A 28 -5.30 -13.44 27.40
CA PRO A 28 -4.70 -14.65 26.84
C PRO A 28 -4.79 -14.74 25.31
N ARG A 29 -5.69 -13.97 24.67
CA ARG A 29 -5.82 -13.93 23.20
C ARG A 29 -4.66 -13.20 22.54
N VAL A 30 -4.00 -12.27 23.25
CA VAL A 30 -2.78 -11.60 22.76
C VAL A 30 -1.62 -12.58 22.65
N GLY A 31 -1.55 -13.57 23.55
CA GLY A 31 -0.58 -14.66 23.49
C GLY A 31 0.86 -14.16 23.42
N LYS A 32 1.57 -14.51 22.34
CA LYS A 32 2.96 -14.10 22.11
C LYS A 32 3.10 -12.94 21.13
N ALA A 33 1.98 -12.33 20.70
CA ALA A 33 2.03 -11.17 19.84
C ALA A 33 2.69 -9.98 20.54
N TYR A 34 3.41 -9.18 19.76
CA TYR A 34 4.13 -8.01 20.29
C TYR A 34 4.29 -6.94 19.21
N ARG A 35 4.61 -5.72 19.66
CA ARG A 35 4.93 -4.59 18.78
C ARG A 35 6.11 -3.79 19.31
N PHE A 36 6.83 -3.12 18.41
CA PHE A 36 7.83 -2.11 18.73
C PHE A 36 8.00 -1.14 17.58
N GLN A 37 8.70 -0.02 17.82
CA GLN A 37 8.99 0.95 16.78
C GLN A 37 10.45 0.92 16.35
N GLN A 38 10.70 1.02 15.03
CA GLN A 38 12.03 1.07 14.46
C GLN A 38 12.03 1.84 13.14
N GLY A 39 12.92 2.83 12.98
CA GLY A 39 13.13 3.53 11.72
C GLY A 39 11.92 4.28 11.15
N GLY A 40 10.97 4.68 11.99
CA GLY A 40 9.72 5.32 11.58
C GLY A 40 8.56 4.33 11.35
N TRP A 41 8.80 3.03 11.49
CA TRP A 41 7.81 1.97 11.34
C TRP A 41 7.40 1.37 12.67
N THR A 42 6.19 0.84 12.73
CA THR A 42 5.73 -0.03 13.82
C THR A 42 5.80 -1.48 13.34
N TYR A 43 6.71 -2.25 13.90
CA TYR A 43 6.78 -3.70 13.69
C TYR A 43 5.76 -4.40 14.59
N VAL A 44 5.01 -5.33 14.01
CA VAL A 44 3.96 -6.09 14.70
C VAL A 44 4.10 -7.57 14.37
N HIS A 45 4.30 -8.38 15.41
CA HIS A 45 4.26 -9.84 15.30
C HIS A 45 2.90 -10.38 15.72
N LEU A 46 2.30 -11.19 14.85
CA LEU A 46 0.99 -11.83 15.05
C LEU A 46 1.12 -13.34 14.83
N GLU A 47 0.45 -14.16 15.65
CA GLU A 47 0.52 -15.61 15.47
C GLU A 47 -0.77 -16.34 15.88
N GLY A 48 -1.05 -17.49 15.26
CA GLY A 48 -2.10 -18.41 15.66
C GLY A 48 -3.22 -18.60 14.64
N SER A 49 -4.43 -18.87 15.15
CA SER A 49 -5.62 -19.00 14.31
C SER A 49 -6.04 -17.66 13.71
N PRO A 50 -6.82 -17.64 12.62
CA PRO A 50 -7.30 -16.40 12.00
C PRO A 50 -7.95 -15.44 13.00
N ALA A 51 -8.83 -15.94 13.86
CA ALA A 51 -9.47 -15.11 14.90
C ALA A 51 -8.45 -14.53 15.91
N ASN A 52 -7.41 -15.28 16.27
CA ASN A 52 -6.37 -14.79 17.16
C ASN A 52 -5.48 -13.73 16.48
N ILE A 53 -5.07 -13.97 15.24
CA ILE A 53 -4.30 -13.00 14.43
C ILE A 53 -5.07 -11.69 14.33
N GLY A 54 -6.36 -11.76 13.96
CA GLY A 54 -7.22 -10.58 13.90
C GLY A 54 -7.35 -9.87 15.24
N TYR A 55 -7.60 -10.62 16.32
CA TYR A 55 -7.71 -10.02 17.64
C TYR A 55 -6.41 -9.31 18.09
N GLN A 56 -5.26 -9.97 17.91
CA GLN A 56 -3.95 -9.39 18.18
C GLN A 56 -3.70 -8.12 17.37
N HIS A 57 -4.03 -8.14 16.07
CA HIS A 57 -3.93 -6.97 15.19
C HIS A 57 -4.77 -5.80 15.74
N GLY A 58 -6.07 -6.03 15.98
CA GLY A 58 -6.98 -5.02 16.51
C GLY A 58 -6.57 -4.51 17.89
N TYR A 59 -6.11 -5.42 18.76
CA TYR A 59 -5.69 -5.07 20.12
C TYR A 59 -4.40 -4.25 20.13
N LEU A 60 -3.37 -4.69 19.41
CA LEU A 60 -2.06 -4.04 19.42
C LEU A 60 -2.03 -2.70 18.67
N LEU A 61 -2.93 -2.52 17.69
CA LEU A 61 -2.97 -1.33 16.83
C LEU A 61 -4.28 -0.52 16.97
N ALA A 62 -5.03 -0.67 18.09
CA ALA A 62 -6.35 -0.05 18.24
C ALA A 62 -6.36 1.46 17.99
N ALA A 63 -5.35 2.18 18.47
CA ALA A 63 -5.24 3.62 18.28
C ALA A 63 -4.90 4.00 16.83
N GLU A 64 -3.99 3.27 16.22
CA GLU A 64 -3.60 3.45 14.82
C GLU A 64 -4.76 3.12 13.87
N ILE A 65 -5.53 2.05 14.17
CA ILE A 65 -6.72 1.67 13.38
C ILE A 65 -7.81 2.75 13.49
N ALA A 66 -8.07 3.27 14.68
CA ALA A 66 -9.06 4.34 14.85
C ALA A 66 -8.69 5.61 14.08
N ASP A 67 -7.41 5.97 14.07
CA ASP A 67 -6.89 7.12 13.35
C ASP A 67 -6.88 6.91 11.82
N ALA A 68 -6.44 5.74 11.36
CA ALA A 68 -6.47 5.36 9.95
C ALA A 68 -7.92 5.31 9.41
N PHE A 69 -8.83 4.71 10.17
CA PHE A 69 -10.25 4.70 9.86
C PHE A 69 -10.84 6.12 9.72
N ALA A 70 -10.50 7.03 10.63
CA ALA A 70 -10.98 8.40 10.56
C ALA A 70 -10.45 9.12 9.29
N ALA A 71 -9.20 8.87 8.91
CA ALA A 71 -8.58 9.45 7.71
C ALA A 71 -9.22 8.92 6.42
N ILE A 72 -9.37 7.61 6.29
CA ILE A 72 -10.03 6.99 5.13
C ILE A 72 -11.49 7.42 5.03
N LYS A 73 -12.23 7.39 6.15
CA LYS A 73 -13.61 7.88 6.17
C LYS A 73 -13.73 9.33 5.70
N LEU A 74 -12.85 10.23 6.16
CA LEU A 74 -12.82 11.62 5.71
C LEU A 74 -12.53 11.70 4.21
N PHE A 75 -11.52 10.96 3.73
CA PHE A 75 -11.10 10.96 2.33
C PHE A 75 -12.22 10.45 1.40
N ASP A 76 -12.72 9.26 1.65
CA ASP A 76 -13.72 8.60 0.81
C ASP A 76 -15.06 9.35 0.76
N THR A 77 -15.55 9.81 1.92
CA THR A 77 -16.81 10.56 1.97
C THR A 77 -16.67 11.93 1.30
N HIS A 78 -15.49 12.57 1.38
CA HIS A 78 -15.22 13.82 0.67
C HIS A 78 -15.14 13.59 -0.85
N GLN A 79 -14.44 12.57 -1.30
CA GLN A 79 -14.24 12.31 -2.73
C GLN A 79 -15.51 11.83 -3.43
N SER A 80 -16.23 10.87 -2.83
CA SER A 80 -17.43 10.29 -3.44
C SER A 80 -18.71 11.11 -3.22
N GLN A 81 -18.70 12.02 -2.23
CA GLN A 81 -19.90 12.72 -1.72
C GLN A 81 -20.97 11.74 -1.20
N LYS A 82 -20.57 10.55 -0.78
CA LYS A 82 -21.43 9.55 -0.13
C LYS A 82 -21.13 9.50 1.36
N ASP A 83 -22.12 9.16 2.18
CA ASP A 83 -21.91 8.94 3.60
C ASP A 83 -21.21 7.58 3.86
N TRP A 84 -20.71 7.39 5.08
CA TRP A 84 -20.01 6.16 5.44
C TRP A 84 -20.93 4.95 5.48
N GLU A 85 -22.25 5.13 5.63
CA GLU A 85 -23.21 4.01 5.60
C GLU A 85 -23.29 3.37 4.20
N PHE A 86 -22.99 4.10 3.13
CA PHE A 86 -22.83 3.51 1.79
C PHE A 86 -21.72 2.45 1.80
N TYR A 87 -20.56 2.76 2.36
CA TYR A 87 -19.41 1.84 2.44
C TYR A 87 -19.71 0.65 3.34
N ARG A 88 -20.31 0.86 4.51
CA ARG A 88 -20.73 -0.20 5.41
C ARG A 88 -21.77 -1.13 4.78
N THR A 89 -22.75 -0.58 4.08
CA THR A 89 -23.78 -1.36 3.38
C THR A 89 -23.15 -2.20 2.27
N THR A 90 -22.23 -1.62 1.49
CA THR A 90 -21.45 -2.35 0.46
C THR A 90 -20.63 -3.46 1.09
N ALA A 91 -19.89 -3.18 2.15
CA ALA A 91 -19.13 -4.18 2.89
C ALA A 91 -19.98 -5.36 3.33
N ARG A 92 -21.16 -5.08 3.92
CA ARG A 92 -22.08 -6.11 4.45
C ARG A 92 -22.76 -6.92 3.36
N GLN A 93 -23.24 -6.27 2.29
CA GLN A 93 -24.12 -6.91 1.31
C GLN A 93 -23.37 -7.41 0.07
N MET A 94 -22.29 -6.74 -0.31
CA MET A 94 -21.56 -7.02 -1.54
C MET A 94 -20.26 -7.79 -1.29
N LEU A 95 -19.49 -7.44 -0.24
CA LEU A 95 -18.16 -8.02 -0.03
C LEU A 95 -18.20 -9.21 0.95
N TRP A 96 -18.82 -9.04 2.12
CA TRP A 96 -18.82 -10.03 3.19
C TRP A 96 -19.24 -11.45 2.75
N PRO A 97 -20.29 -11.65 1.93
CA PRO A 97 -20.70 -12.98 1.48
C PRO A 97 -19.64 -13.71 0.64
N HIS A 98 -18.69 -12.97 0.04
CA HIS A 98 -17.66 -13.49 -0.86
C HIS A 98 -16.29 -13.63 -0.20
N ILE A 99 -16.15 -13.26 1.09
CA ILE A 99 -14.92 -13.45 1.86
C ILE A 99 -14.88 -14.87 2.39
N ASP A 100 -13.77 -15.59 2.19
CA ASP A 100 -13.57 -16.93 2.74
C ASP A 100 -13.64 -16.90 4.28
N VAL A 101 -14.22 -17.95 4.90
CA VAL A 101 -14.50 -17.99 6.36
C VAL A 101 -13.26 -17.72 7.22
N GLU A 102 -12.09 -18.15 6.78
CA GLU A 102 -10.79 -17.87 7.44
C GLU A 102 -10.58 -16.38 7.64
N TYR A 103 -10.79 -15.59 6.59
CA TYR A 103 -10.58 -14.13 6.64
C TYR A 103 -11.76 -13.38 7.25
N GLN A 104 -12.98 -13.94 7.19
CA GLN A 104 -14.09 -13.42 8.01
C GLN A 104 -13.77 -13.50 9.51
N GLN A 105 -13.12 -14.59 9.95
CA GLN A 105 -12.70 -14.75 11.35
C GLN A 105 -11.57 -13.77 11.71
N GLU A 106 -10.62 -13.52 10.81
CA GLU A 106 -9.54 -12.56 11.01
C GLU A 106 -10.09 -11.12 11.12
N LEU A 107 -10.97 -10.72 10.20
CA LEU A 107 -11.63 -9.40 10.20
C LEU A 107 -12.53 -9.17 11.44
N GLN A 108 -13.28 -10.18 11.84
CA GLN A 108 -14.06 -10.13 13.09
C GLN A 108 -13.14 -10.01 14.31
N GLY A 109 -12.02 -10.72 14.29
CA GLY A 109 -10.99 -10.62 15.34
C GLY A 109 -10.46 -9.20 15.46
N ILE A 110 -10.18 -8.50 14.34
CA ILE A 110 -9.73 -7.10 14.36
C ILE A 110 -10.78 -6.22 15.05
N ALA A 111 -12.06 -6.34 14.67
CA ALA A 111 -13.15 -5.60 15.30
C ALA A 111 -13.24 -5.87 16.82
N ASP A 112 -13.10 -7.13 17.24
CA ASP A 112 -13.11 -7.51 18.66
C ASP A 112 -11.90 -6.94 19.41
N GLY A 113 -10.73 -6.91 18.76
CA GLY A 113 -9.49 -6.37 19.33
C GLY A 113 -9.55 -4.86 19.55
N VAL A 114 -10.03 -4.09 18.57
CA VAL A 114 -10.18 -2.63 18.72
C VAL A 114 -11.23 -2.28 19.76
N LYS A 115 -12.30 -3.07 19.83
CA LYS A 115 -13.38 -2.90 20.84
C LYS A 115 -12.87 -3.12 22.27
N ALA A 116 -11.89 -4.01 22.49
CA ALA A 116 -11.26 -4.20 23.80
C ALA A 116 -10.56 -2.94 24.32
N HIS A 117 -10.19 -2.01 23.45
CA HIS A 117 -9.65 -0.68 23.78
C HIS A 117 -10.69 0.45 23.72
N GLY A 118 -12.01 0.12 23.65
CA GLY A 118 -13.08 1.10 23.64
C GLY A 118 -13.28 1.82 22.29
N VAL A 119 -12.66 1.33 21.22
CA VAL A 119 -12.89 1.84 19.85
C VAL A 119 -14.17 1.19 19.31
N ASP A 120 -15.18 2.01 18.97
CA ASP A 120 -16.47 1.55 18.50
C ASP A 120 -16.49 1.38 16.98
N LEU A 121 -15.83 0.33 16.51
CA LEU A 121 -15.86 -0.14 15.12
C LEU A 121 -16.34 -1.59 15.11
N ASP A 122 -17.27 -1.91 14.21
CA ASP A 122 -17.70 -3.29 13.99
C ASP A 122 -17.01 -3.92 12.78
N VAL A 123 -17.30 -5.19 12.52
CA VAL A 123 -16.65 -5.92 11.42
C VAL A 123 -16.93 -5.30 10.04
N TYR A 124 -18.06 -4.62 9.85
CA TYR A 124 -18.38 -4.01 8.56
C TYR A 124 -17.64 -2.68 8.37
N ASP A 125 -17.26 -2.00 9.45
CA ASP A 125 -16.31 -0.88 9.37
C ASP A 125 -14.91 -1.38 8.98
N ILE A 126 -14.48 -2.52 9.55
CA ILE A 126 -13.18 -3.13 9.22
C ILE A 126 -13.18 -3.65 7.77
N VAL A 127 -14.25 -4.30 7.29
CA VAL A 127 -14.35 -4.73 5.88
C VAL A 127 -14.34 -3.53 4.93
N ALA A 128 -15.07 -2.46 5.26
CA ALA A 128 -15.05 -1.23 4.45
C ALA A 128 -13.66 -0.60 4.42
N LEU A 129 -12.93 -0.62 5.54
CA LEU A 129 -11.54 -0.17 5.62
C LEU A 129 -10.62 -1.04 4.76
N ASN A 130 -10.82 -2.36 4.71
CA ASN A 130 -10.03 -3.26 3.86
C ASN A 130 -10.34 -3.11 2.37
N ALA A 131 -11.44 -2.49 2.00
CA ALA A 131 -11.87 -2.27 0.62
C ALA A 131 -11.83 -0.79 0.22
N PHE A 132 -10.99 0.01 0.87
CA PHE A 132 -10.93 1.46 0.65
C PHE A 132 -10.41 1.86 -0.75
N GLU A 133 -9.69 0.98 -1.44
CA GLU A 133 -9.33 1.14 -2.85
C GLU A 133 -10.42 0.53 -3.77
N GLU A 134 -11.01 -0.62 -3.39
CA GLU A 134 -11.95 -1.34 -4.25
C GLU A 134 -13.32 -0.65 -4.38
N VAL A 135 -13.88 -0.15 -3.27
CA VAL A 135 -15.24 0.39 -3.28
C VAL A 135 -15.33 1.74 -3.98
N PRO A 136 -14.51 2.76 -3.65
CA PRO A 136 -14.64 4.07 -4.27
C PRO A 136 -14.20 4.10 -5.73
N ASP A 137 -13.21 3.28 -6.10
CA ASP A 137 -12.56 3.38 -7.41
C ASP A 137 -13.04 2.36 -8.44
N TYR A 138 -13.68 1.26 -7.99
CA TYR A 138 -14.18 0.21 -8.90
C TYR A 138 -15.67 -0.04 -8.75
N TYR A 139 -16.16 -0.35 -7.55
CA TYR A 139 -17.58 -0.65 -7.35
C TYR A 139 -18.49 0.55 -7.56
N ASP A 140 -18.17 1.72 -6.99
CA ASP A 140 -19.00 2.92 -7.13
C ASP A 140 -19.09 3.43 -8.57
N PRO A 141 -18.00 3.52 -9.36
CA PRO A 141 -18.09 3.83 -10.79
C PRO A 141 -18.93 2.81 -11.57
N TRP A 142 -18.76 1.52 -11.29
CA TRP A 142 -19.56 0.46 -11.90
C TRP A 142 -21.05 0.61 -11.57
N LEU A 143 -21.40 0.77 -10.30
CA LEU A 143 -22.79 0.95 -9.84
C LEU A 143 -23.43 2.20 -10.48
N SER A 144 -22.69 3.30 -10.55
CA SER A 144 -23.12 4.53 -11.18
C SER A 144 -23.45 4.36 -12.68
N LYS A 145 -22.65 3.55 -13.39
CA LYS A 145 -22.92 3.18 -14.80
C LYS A 145 -24.18 2.32 -14.92
N GLN A 146 -24.37 1.33 -14.03
CA GLN A 146 -25.57 0.47 -14.04
C GLN A 146 -26.86 1.29 -13.81
N GLN A 147 -26.80 2.26 -12.92
CA GLN A 147 -27.96 3.09 -12.59
C GLN A 147 -28.20 4.24 -13.57
N LYS A 148 -27.33 4.42 -14.60
CA LYS A 148 -27.36 5.57 -15.53
C LYS A 148 -27.40 6.92 -14.80
N ALA A 149 -26.85 6.95 -13.58
CA ALA A 149 -26.99 8.06 -12.64
C ALA A 149 -25.98 9.19 -12.87
N ALA A 150 -24.88 8.93 -13.56
CA ALA A 150 -23.79 9.89 -13.71
C ALA A 150 -23.83 10.59 -15.07
N LYS A 151 -23.99 11.92 -15.07
CA LYS A 151 -23.78 12.77 -16.25
C LYS A 151 -22.29 12.88 -16.63
N ASN A 152 -21.39 12.71 -15.65
CA ASN A 152 -19.93 12.58 -15.80
C ASN A 152 -19.52 11.43 -14.88
N PRO A 153 -19.27 10.22 -15.39
CA PRO A 153 -18.68 9.18 -14.57
C PRO A 153 -17.33 9.69 -14.04
N LYS A 154 -17.07 9.48 -12.74
CA LYS A 154 -15.72 9.63 -12.20
C LYS A 154 -14.75 8.90 -13.12
N LEU A 155 -13.56 9.48 -13.32
CA LEU A 155 -12.49 8.76 -14.01
C LEU A 155 -12.33 7.39 -13.34
N ALA A 156 -12.15 6.37 -14.16
CA ALA A 156 -11.89 5.03 -13.69
C ALA A 156 -10.60 5.00 -12.82
N ALA A 157 -10.43 3.94 -12.07
CA ALA A 157 -9.43 3.73 -11.03
C ALA A 157 -8.13 4.52 -11.16
N PRO A 158 -7.70 5.22 -10.10
CA PRO A 158 -6.39 5.85 -10.08
C PRO A 158 -5.31 4.77 -10.18
N GLY A 159 -4.15 5.11 -10.70
CA GLY A 159 -2.98 4.28 -10.59
C GLY A 159 -2.18 4.72 -9.36
N ASN A 160 -1.66 3.76 -8.61
CA ASN A 160 -0.77 3.99 -7.47
C ASN A 160 0.54 3.24 -7.74
N CYS A 161 1.67 3.70 -7.24
CA CYS A 161 2.91 2.92 -7.20
C CYS A 161 3.84 2.98 -8.42
N SER A 162 5.05 2.48 -8.19
CA SER A 162 6.10 2.30 -9.18
C SER A 162 7.01 1.16 -8.74
N ALA A 163 7.23 0.16 -9.59
CA ALA A 163 7.92 -1.06 -9.19
C ALA A 163 8.81 -1.65 -10.28
N PHE A 164 9.79 -2.47 -9.88
CA PHE A 164 10.50 -3.36 -10.77
C PHE A 164 10.83 -4.69 -10.10
N ILE A 165 11.06 -5.72 -10.93
CA ILE A 165 11.67 -6.97 -10.56
C ILE A 165 12.69 -7.37 -11.64
N ALA A 166 13.87 -7.83 -11.23
CA ALA A 166 14.95 -8.21 -12.12
C ALA A 166 15.65 -9.49 -11.63
N THR A 167 16.23 -10.26 -12.56
CA THR A 167 16.96 -11.50 -12.27
C THR A 167 18.02 -11.80 -13.34
N GLY A 168 18.86 -12.79 -13.10
CA GLY A 168 19.85 -13.27 -14.07
C GLY A 168 20.89 -12.21 -14.43
N THR A 169 21.17 -12.03 -15.70
CA THR A 169 22.21 -11.10 -16.19
C THR A 169 21.92 -9.62 -15.92
N MET A 170 20.74 -9.28 -15.41
CA MET A 170 20.40 -7.89 -15.03
C MET A 170 20.97 -7.52 -13.67
N THR A 171 21.05 -8.48 -12.75
CA THR A 171 21.46 -8.24 -11.36
C THR A 171 22.92 -8.62 -11.13
N LYS A 172 23.53 -8.01 -10.11
CA LYS A 172 24.94 -8.17 -9.79
C LYS A 172 25.35 -9.60 -9.46
N ASP A 173 24.49 -10.30 -8.72
CA ASP A 173 24.74 -11.64 -8.21
C ASP A 173 23.85 -12.71 -8.88
N HIS A 174 23.23 -12.38 -10.00
CA HIS A 174 22.27 -13.21 -10.74
C HIS A 174 21.04 -13.63 -9.90
N GLN A 175 20.80 -12.98 -8.76
CA GLN A 175 19.65 -13.23 -7.88
C GLN A 175 18.49 -12.31 -8.24
N ILE A 176 17.29 -12.64 -7.76
CA ILE A 176 16.14 -11.74 -7.89
C ILE A 176 16.35 -10.50 -7.02
N VAL A 177 16.09 -9.32 -7.59
CA VAL A 177 15.94 -8.06 -6.88
C VAL A 177 14.58 -7.48 -7.24
N ILE A 178 13.80 -7.12 -6.22
CA ILE A 178 12.45 -6.52 -6.37
C ILE A 178 12.38 -5.25 -5.52
N ALA A 179 11.72 -4.21 -6.04
CA ALA A 179 11.55 -2.96 -5.31
C ALA A 179 10.26 -2.24 -5.72
N HIS A 180 9.77 -1.40 -4.79
CA HIS A 180 8.48 -0.75 -4.89
C HIS A 180 8.46 0.61 -4.19
N ASN A 181 7.83 1.59 -4.82
CA ASN A 181 7.35 2.83 -4.20
C ASN A 181 5.83 2.79 -4.10
N ASN A 182 5.30 2.85 -2.90
CA ASN A 182 3.87 3.08 -2.68
C ASN A 182 3.56 4.56 -2.95
N TRP A 183 2.58 4.81 -3.82
CA TRP A 183 2.05 6.14 -4.09
C TRP A 183 0.60 6.21 -3.62
N THR A 184 0.31 7.15 -2.76
CA THR A 184 -1.06 7.42 -2.30
C THR A 184 -1.20 8.87 -1.82
N SER A 185 -2.41 9.26 -1.36
CA SER A 185 -2.58 10.54 -0.67
C SER A 185 -1.75 10.57 0.62
N TYR A 186 -1.18 11.73 0.96
CA TYR A 186 -0.42 11.84 2.22
C TYR A 186 -1.30 11.66 3.45
N LEU A 187 -2.61 11.90 3.32
CA LEU A 187 -3.58 11.64 4.38
C LEU A 187 -3.62 10.15 4.79
N ALA A 188 -3.54 9.24 3.83
CA ALA A 188 -3.43 7.80 4.08
C ALA A 188 -1.96 7.40 4.29
N GLY A 189 -1.06 7.86 3.44
CA GLY A 189 0.32 7.38 3.35
C GLY A 189 1.16 7.59 4.59
N GLU A 190 0.93 8.67 5.36
CA GLU A 190 1.67 8.90 6.61
C GLU A 190 1.26 7.93 7.74
N ARG A 191 0.15 7.18 7.55
CA ARG A 191 -0.34 6.10 8.41
C ARG A 191 0.09 4.71 7.94
N TRP A 192 0.59 4.60 6.72
CA TRP A 192 1.00 3.33 6.09
C TRP A 192 2.41 2.95 6.51
N VAL A 193 2.60 2.74 7.80
CA VAL A 193 3.94 2.55 8.42
C VAL A 193 3.96 1.34 9.37
N ILE A 194 3.26 0.27 9.01
CA ILE A 194 3.25 -0.99 9.75
C ILE A 194 4.11 -2.01 9.00
N ILE A 195 4.89 -2.79 9.73
CA ILE A 195 5.53 -4.02 9.26
C ILE A 195 4.85 -5.18 9.97
N PHE A 196 4.16 -6.01 9.22
CA PHE A 196 3.50 -7.21 9.72
C PHE A 196 4.39 -8.44 9.56
N ASP A 197 4.65 -9.13 10.66
CA ASP A 197 5.26 -10.45 10.72
C ASP A 197 4.19 -11.43 11.22
N ILE A 198 3.57 -12.15 10.30
CA ILE A 198 2.41 -13.01 10.59
C ILE A 198 2.83 -14.48 10.52
N GLN A 199 2.62 -15.21 11.64
CA GLN A 199 2.79 -16.66 11.72
C GLN A 199 1.42 -17.32 11.83
N PRO A 200 0.72 -17.61 10.70
CA PRO A 200 -0.57 -18.24 10.74
C PRO A 200 -0.45 -19.72 11.17
N GLU A 201 -1.54 -20.27 11.72
CA GLU A 201 -1.63 -21.69 12.06
C GLU A 201 -1.52 -22.58 10.81
N HIS A 202 -2.00 -22.09 9.66
CA HIS A 202 -1.95 -22.77 8.38
C HIS A 202 -1.35 -21.87 7.29
N GLY A 203 -0.61 -22.48 6.37
CA GLY A 203 0.07 -21.76 5.28
C GLY A 203 1.46 -21.26 5.67
N ASN A 204 1.96 -20.34 4.89
CA ASN A 204 3.29 -19.77 5.04
C ASN A 204 3.30 -18.62 6.05
N ARG A 205 4.41 -18.48 6.78
CA ARG A 205 4.71 -17.24 7.49
C ARG A 205 4.88 -16.12 6.48
N ILE A 206 4.45 -14.90 6.85
CA ILE A 206 4.44 -13.72 6.00
C ILE A 206 5.22 -12.60 6.68
N LEU A 207 6.05 -11.88 5.92
CA LEU A 207 6.57 -10.57 6.28
C LEU A 207 6.18 -9.60 5.18
N MET A 208 5.42 -8.55 5.53
CA MET A 208 4.93 -7.54 4.59
C MET A 208 4.84 -6.18 5.30
N ASP A 209 4.84 -5.09 4.55
CA ASP A 209 4.36 -3.82 5.09
C ASP A 209 2.82 -3.79 5.10
N GLY A 210 2.22 -2.72 5.60
CA GLY A 210 0.77 -2.64 5.59
C GLY A 210 0.19 -1.42 6.30
N PHE A 211 -1.13 -1.35 6.21
CA PHE A 211 -1.95 -0.29 6.76
C PHE A 211 -2.69 -0.76 8.03
N PRO A 212 -2.89 0.09 9.05
CA PRO A 212 -3.57 -0.33 10.28
C PRO A 212 -5.01 -0.81 10.02
N GLY A 213 -5.34 -2.05 10.43
CA GLY A 213 -6.66 -2.64 10.29
C GLY A 213 -6.91 -3.37 8.97
N VAL A 214 -5.95 -3.35 8.04
CA VAL A 214 -6.01 -4.06 6.75
C VAL A 214 -5.26 -5.38 6.84
N ILE A 215 -5.83 -6.46 6.31
CA ILE A 215 -5.28 -7.82 6.44
C ILE A 215 -4.22 -8.16 5.39
N THR A 216 -4.12 -7.35 4.33
CA THR A 216 -3.08 -7.42 3.30
C THR A 216 -2.11 -6.25 3.43
N SER A 217 -1.09 -6.21 2.62
CA SER A 217 -0.22 -5.05 2.47
C SER A 217 -0.95 -3.88 1.82
N ASP A 218 -1.85 -4.17 0.90
CA ASP A 218 -2.65 -3.27 0.08
C ASP A 218 -1.85 -2.49 -1.00
N ASP A 219 -0.56 -2.30 -0.82
CA ASP A 219 0.41 -1.98 -1.88
C ASP A 219 1.25 -3.23 -2.26
N ASP A 220 0.88 -4.32 -1.67
CA ASP A 220 1.24 -5.70 -1.92
C ASP A 220 2.75 -6.00 -2.01
N PHE A 221 3.54 -5.36 -1.15
CA PHE A 221 4.94 -5.70 -0.98
C PHE A 221 5.15 -6.70 0.15
N GLY A 222 5.66 -7.88 -0.18
CA GLY A 222 5.86 -8.89 0.85
C GLY A 222 6.69 -10.10 0.42
N VAL A 223 7.01 -10.93 1.41
CA VAL A 223 7.70 -12.21 1.24
C VAL A 223 7.06 -13.26 2.14
N ASN A 224 6.98 -14.50 1.67
CA ASN A 224 6.54 -15.63 2.48
C ASN A 224 7.65 -16.66 2.72
N SER A 225 7.42 -17.56 3.67
CA SER A 225 8.41 -18.59 4.06
C SER A 225 8.68 -19.64 2.97
N ALA A 226 7.82 -19.73 1.95
CA ALA A 226 8.11 -20.53 0.76
C ALA A 226 9.12 -19.84 -0.16
N GLY A 227 9.38 -18.56 0.00
CA GLY A 227 10.32 -17.77 -0.79
C GLY A 227 9.66 -17.05 -1.97
N MET A 228 8.35 -16.87 -1.93
CA MET A 228 7.64 -15.99 -2.85
C MET A 228 7.91 -14.54 -2.47
N MET A 229 8.30 -13.72 -3.43
CA MET A 229 8.56 -12.29 -3.32
C MET A 229 7.54 -11.59 -4.21
N ILE A 230 6.75 -10.68 -3.68
CA ILE A 230 5.68 -10.03 -4.44
C ILE A 230 5.71 -8.53 -4.33
N THR A 231 5.20 -7.88 -5.35
CA THR A 231 4.70 -6.51 -5.33
C THR A 231 3.75 -6.28 -6.50
N GLU A 232 3.06 -5.14 -6.51
CA GLU A 232 2.14 -4.79 -7.58
C GLU A 232 2.27 -3.31 -7.98
N THR A 233 1.57 -2.92 -9.03
CA THR A 233 1.16 -1.54 -9.32
C THR A 233 -0.23 -1.55 -9.95
N THR A 234 -1.10 -0.66 -9.52
CA THR A 234 -2.49 -0.57 -9.99
C THR A 234 -2.56 -0.24 -11.49
N ILE A 235 -3.49 -0.84 -12.22
CA ILE A 235 -3.75 -0.52 -13.64
C ILE A 235 -4.63 0.72 -13.74
N THR A 236 -4.06 1.83 -14.22
CA THR A 236 -4.73 3.13 -14.39
C THR A 236 -5.95 3.03 -15.32
N GLN A 237 -7.04 3.69 -14.91
CA GLN A 237 -8.29 3.81 -15.68
C GLN A 237 -8.88 2.46 -16.11
N PHE A 238 -8.72 1.48 -15.23
CA PHE A 238 -9.35 0.18 -15.39
C PHE A 238 -10.88 0.28 -15.20
N GLU A 239 -11.63 -0.46 -15.99
CA GLU A 239 -13.09 -0.53 -15.96
C GLU A 239 -13.56 -1.98 -15.88
N GLY A 240 -13.98 -2.42 -14.72
CA GLY A 240 -14.52 -3.77 -14.55
C GLY A 240 -14.92 -4.01 -13.11
N TRP A 241 -16.01 -4.75 -12.94
CA TRP A 241 -16.47 -5.23 -11.63
C TRP A 241 -17.39 -6.43 -11.81
N ASP A 242 -17.12 -7.50 -11.04
CA ASP A 242 -18.00 -8.66 -10.91
C ASP A 242 -18.59 -8.66 -9.50
N PRO A 243 -19.91 -8.42 -9.34
CA PRO A 243 -20.55 -8.38 -8.03
C PRO A 243 -20.57 -9.73 -7.30
N ASP A 244 -20.36 -10.84 -8.00
CA ASP A 244 -20.32 -12.19 -7.44
C ASP A 244 -18.87 -12.66 -7.15
N GLY A 245 -17.89 -11.80 -7.40
CA GLY A 245 -16.47 -12.09 -7.20
C GLY A 245 -16.00 -11.86 -5.77
N LYS A 246 -14.81 -12.39 -5.45
CA LYS A 246 -14.13 -12.25 -4.16
C LYS A 246 -13.32 -10.94 -4.13
N PRO A 247 -13.34 -10.19 -3.02
CA PRO A 247 -12.57 -8.95 -2.92
C PRO A 247 -11.06 -9.19 -3.04
N GLU A 248 -10.37 -8.19 -3.58
CA GLU A 248 -8.94 -8.28 -3.86
C GLU A 248 -8.13 -8.44 -2.57
N PHE A 249 -8.36 -7.63 -1.54
CA PHE A 249 -7.63 -7.69 -0.28
C PHE A 249 -7.60 -9.11 0.33
N MET A 250 -8.67 -9.87 0.18
CA MET A 250 -8.73 -11.26 0.64
C MET A 250 -7.95 -12.20 -0.28
N ARG A 251 -8.03 -12.01 -1.62
CA ARG A 251 -7.32 -12.85 -2.58
C ARG A 251 -5.80 -12.64 -2.50
N SER A 252 -5.35 -11.39 -2.35
CA SER A 252 -3.95 -11.02 -2.15
C SER A 252 -3.40 -11.63 -0.85
N ARG A 253 -4.12 -11.45 0.27
CA ARG A 253 -3.77 -12.08 1.56
C ARG A 253 -3.63 -13.60 1.45
N LYS A 254 -4.59 -14.24 0.79
CA LYS A 254 -4.61 -15.69 0.56
C LYS A 254 -3.47 -16.16 -0.34
N ALA A 255 -3.19 -15.42 -1.41
CA ALA A 255 -2.12 -15.77 -2.33
C ALA A 255 -0.75 -15.71 -1.62
N LEU A 256 -0.46 -14.67 -0.85
CA LEU A 256 0.79 -14.60 -0.10
C LEU A 256 0.90 -15.68 0.98
N GLN A 257 -0.21 -16.03 1.65
CA GLN A 257 -0.23 -17.06 2.69
C GLN A 257 -0.05 -18.48 2.14
N TYR A 258 -0.61 -18.81 0.98
CA TYR A 258 -0.70 -20.20 0.54
C TYR A 258 0.13 -20.55 -0.70
N ALA A 259 0.66 -19.54 -1.43
CA ALA A 259 1.47 -19.85 -2.61
C ALA A 259 2.86 -20.38 -2.23
N ASN A 260 3.27 -21.46 -2.92
CA ASN A 260 4.59 -22.05 -2.83
C ASN A 260 5.36 -21.99 -4.15
N SER A 261 4.73 -21.47 -5.20
CA SER A 261 5.25 -21.27 -6.55
C SER A 261 4.53 -20.11 -7.23
N ILE A 262 5.08 -19.61 -8.34
CA ILE A 262 4.41 -18.63 -9.20
C ILE A 262 3.05 -19.15 -9.67
N ASP A 263 2.95 -20.44 -10.04
CA ASP A 263 1.71 -21.04 -10.51
C ASP A 263 0.63 -21.07 -9.41
N ASP A 264 1.01 -21.34 -8.15
CA ASP A 264 0.09 -21.25 -7.01
C ASP A 264 -0.39 -19.83 -6.80
N TYR A 265 0.52 -18.85 -6.81
CA TYR A 265 0.18 -17.44 -6.62
C TYR A 265 -0.83 -16.99 -7.69
N VAL A 266 -0.52 -17.23 -8.96
CA VAL A 266 -1.37 -16.86 -10.10
C VAL A 266 -2.74 -17.54 -10.02
N ARG A 267 -2.79 -18.81 -9.65
CA ARG A 267 -4.05 -19.55 -9.49
C ARG A 267 -4.92 -18.96 -8.38
N ILE A 268 -4.32 -18.67 -7.22
CA ILE A 268 -5.05 -18.17 -6.03
C ILE A 268 -5.54 -16.75 -6.27
N ILE A 269 -4.71 -15.84 -6.76
CA ILE A 269 -5.08 -14.44 -6.95
C ILE A 269 -6.18 -14.26 -8.01
N LYS A 270 -6.28 -15.19 -8.96
CA LYS A 270 -7.30 -15.23 -10.02
C LYS A 270 -8.62 -15.87 -9.57
N GLU A 271 -8.63 -16.65 -8.49
CA GLU A 271 -9.82 -17.37 -8.05
C GLU A 271 -10.93 -16.44 -7.59
N GLY A 272 -12.01 -16.38 -8.36
CA GLY A 272 -13.16 -15.51 -8.06
C GLY A 272 -12.83 -14.03 -8.17
N ASN A 273 -11.91 -13.63 -9.02
CA ASN A 273 -11.53 -12.22 -9.21
C ASN A 273 -12.75 -11.33 -9.50
N ASN A 274 -12.97 -10.33 -8.64
CA ASN A 274 -14.08 -9.37 -8.80
C ASN A 274 -13.74 -8.18 -9.71
N GLY A 275 -12.48 -8.05 -10.15
CA GLY A 275 -11.98 -6.92 -10.93
C GLY A 275 -11.68 -5.66 -10.12
N GLY A 276 -11.99 -5.67 -8.83
CA GLY A 276 -11.59 -4.59 -7.92
C GLY A 276 -10.09 -4.59 -7.69
N TYR A 277 -9.50 -3.39 -7.58
CA TYR A 277 -8.07 -3.15 -7.45
C TYR A 277 -7.27 -3.96 -8.47
N ALA A 278 -7.54 -3.72 -9.77
CA ALA A 278 -6.88 -4.42 -10.87
C ALA A 278 -5.40 -4.02 -10.96
N ASN A 279 -4.51 -5.00 -10.88
CA ASN A 279 -3.08 -4.78 -10.68
C ASN A 279 -2.19 -5.51 -11.69
N ASP A 280 -1.03 -4.93 -11.90
CA ASP A 280 0.14 -5.54 -12.53
C ASP A 280 1.02 -6.16 -11.42
N TRP A 281 0.94 -7.47 -11.27
CA TRP A 281 1.69 -8.22 -10.25
C TRP A 281 3.10 -8.57 -10.71
N LEU A 282 4.11 -8.21 -9.93
CA LEU A 282 5.49 -8.65 -10.08
C LEU A 282 5.78 -9.72 -9.05
N ILE A 283 6.08 -10.93 -9.51
CA ILE A 283 6.18 -12.12 -8.67
C ILE A 283 7.55 -12.75 -8.86
N GLY A 284 8.28 -12.99 -7.77
CA GLY A 284 9.55 -13.71 -7.77
C GLY A 284 9.46 -15.01 -7.00
N ASP A 285 9.97 -16.08 -7.57
CA ASP A 285 10.21 -17.34 -6.85
C ASP A 285 11.71 -17.50 -6.60
N ARG A 286 12.12 -17.24 -5.37
CA ARG A 286 13.52 -17.33 -4.94
C ARG A 286 14.13 -18.71 -5.20
N LYS A 287 13.33 -19.81 -5.11
CA LYS A 287 13.83 -21.18 -5.24
C LYS A 287 14.20 -21.52 -6.68
N SER A 288 13.39 -21.07 -7.62
CA SER A 288 13.62 -21.32 -9.06
C SER A 288 14.46 -20.24 -9.75
N GLY A 289 14.62 -19.07 -9.12
CA GLY A 289 15.21 -17.88 -9.73
C GLY A 289 14.34 -17.25 -10.81
N GLU A 290 13.08 -17.67 -10.95
CA GLU A 290 12.14 -17.19 -11.95
C GLU A 290 11.37 -15.98 -11.45
N ILE A 291 11.12 -15.04 -12.37
CA ILE A 291 10.26 -13.89 -12.14
C ILE A 291 9.09 -13.91 -13.12
N ALA A 292 7.96 -13.36 -12.69
CA ALA A 292 6.77 -13.25 -13.51
C ALA A 292 6.14 -11.86 -13.41
N TYR A 293 5.41 -11.51 -14.47
CA TYR A 293 4.56 -10.33 -14.56
C TYR A 293 3.17 -10.79 -14.97
N LEU A 294 2.20 -10.57 -14.09
CA LEU A 294 0.79 -10.89 -14.31
C LEU A 294 -0.01 -9.59 -14.38
N GLU A 295 -0.62 -9.29 -15.52
CA GLU A 295 -1.68 -8.26 -15.56
C GLU A 295 -2.99 -8.92 -15.15
N LEU A 296 -3.53 -8.51 -14.02
CA LEU A 296 -4.75 -9.08 -13.46
C LEU A 296 -5.96 -8.19 -13.79
N GLY A 297 -6.38 -8.21 -15.04
CA GLY A 297 -7.68 -7.67 -15.45
C GLY A 297 -8.82 -8.59 -15.01
N LEU A 298 -10.07 -8.18 -15.23
CA LEU A 298 -11.24 -9.01 -14.92
C LEU A 298 -11.44 -10.13 -15.97
N LYS A 299 -11.25 -9.82 -17.25
CA LYS A 299 -11.48 -10.73 -18.38
C LYS A 299 -10.19 -11.32 -18.92
N ASN A 300 -9.14 -10.49 -19.01
CA ASN A 300 -7.86 -10.85 -19.55
C ASN A 300 -6.80 -10.85 -18.45
N THR A 301 -6.04 -11.93 -18.37
CA THR A 301 -5.03 -12.14 -17.30
C THR A 301 -3.75 -12.67 -17.89
N PRO A 302 -3.07 -11.93 -18.79
CA PRO A 302 -1.83 -12.38 -19.41
C PRO A 302 -0.70 -12.50 -18.39
N LEU A 303 0.18 -13.48 -18.62
CA LEU A 303 1.30 -13.81 -17.74
C LEU A 303 2.58 -13.95 -18.57
N TRP A 304 3.61 -13.19 -18.21
CA TRP A 304 4.97 -13.31 -18.75
C TRP A 304 5.91 -13.84 -17.68
N ARG A 305 6.88 -14.64 -18.07
CA ARG A 305 7.83 -15.30 -17.14
C ARG A 305 9.24 -15.29 -17.73
N THR A 306 10.26 -15.15 -16.88
CA THR A 306 11.68 -15.29 -17.29
C THR A 306 12.57 -15.66 -16.12
N LYS A 307 13.73 -16.25 -16.44
CA LYS A 307 14.85 -16.48 -15.49
C LYS A 307 16.05 -15.59 -15.79
N ASP A 308 15.95 -14.74 -16.82
CA ASP A 308 16.99 -13.80 -17.20
C ASP A 308 16.36 -12.56 -17.84
N GLY A 309 16.30 -11.46 -17.10
CA GLY A 309 15.66 -10.22 -17.54
C GLY A 309 15.04 -9.44 -16.40
N TYR A 310 14.08 -8.59 -16.76
CA TYR A 310 13.36 -7.74 -15.81
C TYR A 310 11.92 -7.47 -16.26
N PHE A 311 11.11 -7.06 -15.31
CA PHE A 311 9.82 -6.41 -15.54
C PHE A 311 9.77 -5.12 -14.75
N VAL A 312 9.17 -4.09 -15.33
CA VAL A 312 8.90 -2.80 -14.69
C VAL A 312 7.43 -2.48 -14.80
N SER A 313 6.87 -1.84 -13.79
CA SER A 313 5.49 -1.39 -13.81
C SER A 313 5.35 0.02 -13.22
N SER A 314 4.47 0.80 -13.82
CA SER A 314 4.18 2.19 -13.49
C SER A 314 2.72 2.54 -13.80
N ASN A 315 1.83 1.62 -13.47
CA ASN A 315 0.38 1.81 -13.47
C ASN A 315 -0.29 1.80 -14.85
N PHE A 316 0.15 1.02 -15.79
CA PHE A 316 -0.64 0.77 -16.99
C PHE A 316 -0.42 -0.63 -17.55
N ALA A 317 -1.49 -1.21 -18.10
CA ALA A 317 -1.42 -2.49 -18.78
C ALA A 317 -0.57 -2.41 -20.04
N ARG A 318 0.17 -3.48 -20.35
CA ARG A 318 0.97 -3.65 -21.58
C ARG A 318 0.33 -4.60 -22.59
N ASP A 319 -0.60 -5.46 -22.15
CA ASP A 319 -1.32 -6.36 -23.05
C ASP A 319 -2.35 -5.59 -23.86
N PRO A 320 -2.33 -5.69 -25.21
CA PRO A 320 -3.26 -4.95 -26.06
C PRO A 320 -4.75 -5.27 -25.83
N LYS A 321 -5.07 -6.45 -25.30
CA LYS A 321 -6.47 -6.80 -25.00
C LYS A 321 -6.91 -6.16 -23.70
N VAL A 322 -6.09 -6.21 -22.63
CA VAL A 322 -6.37 -5.51 -21.38
C VAL A 322 -6.55 -4.02 -21.65
N ILE A 323 -5.61 -3.38 -22.36
CA ILE A 323 -5.70 -1.97 -22.75
C ILE A 323 -7.02 -1.66 -23.47
N LYS A 324 -7.36 -2.43 -24.49
CA LYS A 324 -8.50 -2.16 -25.36
C LYS A 324 -9.86 -2.47 -24.71
N GLU A 325 -9.92 -3.55 -23.92
CA GLU A 325 -11.18 -4.12 -23.45
C GLU A 325 -11.53 -3.73 -22.03
N GLU A 326 -10.52 -3.32 -21.23
CA GLU A 326 -10.67 -3.16 -19.79
C GLU A 326 -10.13 -1.83 -19.27
N THR A 327 -9.54 -0.96 -20.13
CA THR A 327 -9.07 0.36 -19.71
C THR A 327 -9.52 1.46 -20.67
N THR A 328 -9.47 2.71 -20.21
CA THR A 328 -9.62 3.91 -21.05
C THR A 328 -8.29 4.67 -21.19
N PHE A 329 -7.20 4.13 -20.63
CA PHE A 329 -5.88 4.75 -20.63
C PHE A 329 -5.22 4.72 -22.00
N ASP A 330 -4.58 5.83 -22.42
CA ASP A 330 -3.77 5.90 -23.63
C ASP A 330 -2.29 5.61 -23.34
N PRO A 331 -1.77 4.41 -23.64
CA PRO A 331 -0.37 4.06 -23.43
C PRO A 331 0.61 4.81 -24.33
N ASN A 332 0.14 5.59 -25.32
CA ASN A 332 1.00 6.33 -26.25
C ASN A 332 1.23 7.79 -25.85
N ASP A 333 0.48 8.31 -24.88
CA ASP A 333 0.68 9.69 -24.40
C ASP A 333 1.84 9.75 -23.40
N ALA A 334 3.05 9.99 -23.89
CA ALA A 334 4.27 10.09 -23.10
C ALA A 334 4.25 11.23 -22.06
N SER A 335 3.29 12.15 -22.12
CA SER A 335 3.17 13.25 -21.16
C SER A 335 2.49 12.85 -19.85
N THR A 336 1.82 11.69 -19.81
CA THR A 336 1.15 11.16 -18.62
C THR A 336 2.17 10.64 -17.58
N SER A 337 1.80 10.67 -16.30
CA SER A 337 2.67 10.17 -15.23
C SER A 337 3.04 8.67 -15.42
N PRO A 338 2.10 7.76 -15.69
CA PRO A 338 2.43 6.35 -15.92
C PRO A 338 3.43 6.14 -17.05
N ASN A 339 3.22 6.76 -18.21
CA ASN A 339 4.11 6.57 -19.36
C ASN A 339 5.48 7.20 -19.16
N ALA A 340 5.56 8.40 -18.58
CA ALA A 340 6.84 9.05 -18.31
C ALA A 340 7.69 8.23 -17.33
N ARG A 341 7.08 7.67 -16.28
CA ARG A 341 7.77 6.78 -15.31
C ARG A 341 8.19 5.45 -15.96
N HIS A 342 7.37 4.89 -16.84
CA HIS A 342 7.75 3.69 -17.60
C HIS A 342 8.97 3.92 -18.47
N ILE A 343 9.00 5.03 -19.23
CA ILE A 343 10.17 5.40 -20.03
C ILE A 343 11.42 5.54 -19.15
N ARG A 344 11.27 6.15 -17.95
CA ARG A 344 12.37 6.29 -17.01
C ARG A 344 12.86 4.94 -16.50
N TRP A 345 11.97 4.02 -16.14
CA TRP A 345 12.34 2.64 -15.77
C TRP A 345 13.15 1.95 -16.86
N GLU A 346 12.72 2.03 -18.12
CA GLU A 346 13.44 1.43 -19.25
C GLU A 346 14.84 2.04 -19.44
N GLU A 347 15.02 3.34 -19.23
CA GLU A 347 16.32 4.01 -19.25
C GLU A 347 17.22 3.46 -18.13
N ILE A 348 16.72 3.37 -16.90
CA ILE A 348 17.45 2.86 -15.73
C ILE A 348 17.85 1.40 -15.93
N MET A 349 16.94 0.54 -16.35
CA MET A 349 17.24 -0.89 -16.54
C MET A 349 18.31 -1.13 -17.58
N LYS A 350 18.34 -0.35 -18.66
CA LYS A 350 19.41 -0.42 -19.68
C LYS A 350 20.77 0.00 -19.14
N GLN A 351 20.81 1.08 -18.33
CA GLN A 351 22.05 1.62 -17.76
C GLN A 351 22.63 0.74 -16.63
N ALA A 352 21.74 0.09 -15.88
CA ALA A 352 22.08 -0.68 -14.70
C ALA A 352 22.33 -2.17 -14.96
N LYS A 353 22.26 -2.63 -16.22
CA LYS A 353 22.43 -4.04 -16.58
C LYS A 353 23.68 -4.65 -15.94
N GLY A 354 23.49 -5.77 -15.24
CA GLY A 354 24.58 -6.51 -14.57
C GLY A 354 25.05 -5.91 -13.24
N LYS A 355 24.36 -4.88 -12.72
CA LYS A 355 24.79 -4.15 -11.52
C LYS A 355 23.69 -4.05 -10.47
N ILE A 356 22.45 -4.39 -10.80
CA ILE A 356 21.30 -4.17 -9.93
C ILE A 356 21.47 -4.97 -8.64
N ASP A 357 21.46 -4.28 -7.51
CA ASP A 357 21.41 -4.80 -6.15
C ASP A 357 20.42 -3.96 -5.32
N VAL A 358 20.24 -4.29 -4.05
CA VAL A 358 19.29 -3.60 -3.14
C VAL A 358 19.67 -2.12 -2.98
N THR A 359 20.96 -1.79 -2.86
CA THR A 359 21.40 -0.40 -2.72
C THR A 359 21.08 0.43 -3.97
N MET A 360 21.26 -0.15 -5.17
CA MET A 360 20.84 0.53 -6.40
C MET A 360 19.32 0.65 -6.49
N ALA A 361 18.57 -0.35 -6.00
CA ALA A 361 17.12 -0.28 -5.94
C ALA A 361 16.64 0.92 -5.08
N GLU A 362 17.23 1.13 -3.89
CA GLU A 362 16.96 2.31 -3.05
C GLU A 362 17.19 3.63 -3.81
N GLN A 363 18.27 3.69 -4.62
CA GLN A 363 18.57 4.87 -5.43
C GLN A 363 17.57 5.08 -6.57
N PHE A 364 17.12 4.00 -7.23
CA PHE A 364 16.11 4.08 -8.28
C PHE A 364 14.77 4.57 -7.74
N LEU A 365 14.37 4.10 -6.56
CA LEU A 365 13.14 4.54 -5.90
C LEU A 365 13.18 6.03 -5.52
N ALA A 366 14.37 6.61 -5.33
CA ALA A 366 14.59 8.02 -5.00
C ALA A 366 14.79 8.93 -6.25
N ASP A 367 14.66 8.38 -7.46
CA ASP A 367 14.94 9.09 -8.73
C ASP A 367 13.89 10.18 -9.03
N HIS A 368 14.37 11.38 -9.38
CA HIS A 368 13.52 12.52 -9.72
C HIS A 368 13.57 12.91 -11.21
N ALA A 369 14.22 12.10 -12.05
CA ALA A 369 14.31 12.41 -13.47
C ALA A 369 12.96 12.25 -14.17
N ASP A 370 12.46 13.36 -14.73
CA ASP A 370 11.30 13.39 -15.60
C ASP A 370 11.74 13.07 -17.03
N SER A 371 11.35 11.89 -17.52
CA SER A 371 11.74 11.45 -18.87
C SER A 371 11.06 12.24 -19.99
N PHE A 372 9.93 12.89 -19.74
CA PHE A 372 9.22 13.73 -20.71
C PHE A 372 9.82 15.14 -20.78
N ASP A 373 9.86 15.87 -19.67
CA ASP A 373 10.42 17.24 -19.63
C ASP A 373 11.95 17.29 -19.65
N LYS A 374 12.64 16.13 -19.53
CA LYS A 374 14.10 16.00 -19.44
C LYS A 374 14.69 16.87 -18.33
N LYS A 375 14.02 16.89 -17.18
CA LYS A 375 14.43 17.63 -15.99
C LYS A 375 14.63 16.68 -14.82
N ASP A 376 15.59 16.99 -13.97
CA ASP A 376 15.78 16.33 -12.68
C ASP A 376 15.16 17.20 -11.61
N LYS A 377 13.89 16.96 -11.33
CA LYS A 377 13.11 17.73 -10.36
C LYS A 377 11.93 16.91 -9.86
N ALA A 378 11.72 16.91 -8.55
CA ALA A 378 10.54 16.32 -7.90
C ALA A 378 9.24 16.82 -8.56
N ASN A 379 8.46 15.88 -9.08
CA ASN A 379 7.16 16.12 -9.71
C ASN A 379 6.35 14.80 -9.82
N GLU A 380 5.20 14.85 -10.47
CA GLU A 380 4.28 13.72 -10.65
C GLU A 380 4.75 12.67 -11.67
N ARG A 381 5.81 12.94 -12.45
CA ARG A 381 6.35 12.03 -13.49
C ARG A 381 7.69 11.41 -13.12
N ALA A 382 8.18 11.67 -11.93
CA ALA A 382 9.39 11.04 -11.38
C ALA A 382 9.05 9.74 -10.64
N LEU A 383 10.02 8.83 -10.49
CA LEU A 383 9.79 7.57 -9.76
C LEU A 383 9.57 7.82 -8.26
N CYS A 384 10.31 8.77 -7.66
CA CYS A 384 9.97 9.34 -6.35
C CYS A 384 8.98 10.48 -6.59
N GLY A 385 7.71 10.14 -6.69
CA GLY A 385 6.68 11.09 -7.06
C GLY A 385 6.35 12.11 -5.97
N HIS A 386 6.22 13.36 -6.39
CA HIS A 386 5.84 14.50 -5.58
C HIS A 386 4.72 15.28 -6.29
N VAL A 387 3.47 14.83 -6.15
CA VAL A 387 2.33 15.47 -6.81
C VAL A 387 2.00 16.80 -6.15
N ASP A 388 2.25 16.91 -4.84
CA ASP A 388 2.18 18.13 -4.04
C ASP A 388 3.09 19.28 -4.55
N ALA A 389 4.13 18.95 -5.31
CA ALA A 389 5.02 19.92 -5.93
C ALA A 389 4.67 20.22 -7.41
N SER A 390 3.63 19.60 -7.97
CA SER A 390 3.27 19.70 -9.37
C SER A 390 2.00 20.53 -9.64
N PRO A 391 2.10 21.59 -10.46
CA PRO A 391 0.92 22.34 -10.88
C PRO A 391 0.02 21.58 -11.88
N ARG A 392 0.43 20.42 -12.36
CA ARG A 392 -0.32 19.62 -13.32
C ARG A 392 -1.25 18.60 -12.67
N GLY A 393 -0.90 18.13 -11.45
CA GLY A 393 -1.55 16.97 -10.86
C GLY A 393 -1.37 15.70 -11.70
N ILE A 394 -2.22 14.70 -11.51
CA ILE A 394 -2.31 13.50 -12.34
C ILE A 394 -3.75 13.36 -12.80
N LYS A 395 -4.04 13.88 -13.99
CA LYS A 395 -5.41 13.94 -14.54
C LYS A 395 -6.01 12.56 -14.76
N GLU A 396 -5.16 11.60 -15.11
CA GLU A 396 -5.53 10.20 -15.34
C GLU A 396 -6.09 9.54 -14.07
N TRP A 397 -5.74 10.08 -12.90
CA TRP A 397 -6.19 9.60 -11.58
C TRP A 397 -7.22 10.52 -10.94
N GLY A 398 -7.59 11.62 -11.59
CA GLY A 398 -8.45 12.64 -10.98
C GLY A 398 -7.76 13.43 -9.87
N TRP A 399 -6.42 13.43 -9.83
CA TRP A 399 -5.64 14.20 -8.88
C TRP A 399 -5.38 15.60 -9.42
N ASP A 400 -5.92 16.60 -8.75
CA ASP A 400 -5.79 18.00 -9.12
C ASP A 400 -4.36 18.54 -8.94
N SER A 401 -4.14 19.78 -9.40
CA SER A 401 -2.88 20.52 -9.22
C SER A 401 -2.47 20.52 -7.75
N TYR A 402 -1.20 20.22 -7.48
CA TYR A 402 -0.65 20.19 -6.12
C TYR A 402 -1.36 19.21 -5.18
N ASN A 403 -1.98 18.14 -5.68
CA ASN A 403 -2.61 17.14 -4.81
C ASN A 403 -1.61 16.65 -3.74
N PRO A 404 -1.97 16.66 -2.42
CA PRO A 404 -1.08 16.17 -1.37
C PRO A 404 -0.98 14.65 -1.41
N GLY A 405 -0.13 14.17 -2.30
CA GLY A 405 0.09 12.76 -2.60
C GLY A 405 1.36 12.54 -3.41
N GLY A 406 1.71 11.29 -3.56
CA GLY A 406 2.92 10.83 -4.24
C GLY A 406 3.53 9.61 -3.58
N ALA A 407 4.83 9.41 -3.73
CA ALA A 407 5.55 8.32 -3.08
C ALA A 407 5.61 8.54 -1.56
N VAL A 408 5.00 7.65 -0.78
CA VAL A 408 4.91 7.74 0.69
C VAL A 408 5.84 6.79 1.41
N GLN A 409 6.43 5.84 0.70
CA GLN A 409 7.40 4.88 1.21
C GLN A 409 8.10 4.15 0.07
N GLY A 410 9.29 3.60 0.34
CA GLY A 410 10.02 2.72 -0.58
C GLY A 410 10.44 1.42 0.09
N LYS A 411 10.45 0.33 -0.68
CA LYS A 411 10.84 -1.00 -0.19
C LYS A 411 11.65 -1.75 -1.23
N ALA A 412 12.61 -2.58 -0.77
CA ALA A 412 13.40 -3.43 -1.65
C ALA A 412 13.84 -4.72 -0.94
N MET A 413 14.01 -5.78 -1.71
CA MET A 413 14.67 -7.01 -1.25
C MET A 413 15.36 -7.73 -2.39
N ASP A 414 16.31 -8.58 -2.04
CA ASP A 414 16.87 -9.59 -2.94
C ASP A 414 16.57 -11.02 -2.45
N SER A 415 16.97 -12.01 -3.24
CA SER A 415 16.78 -13.41 -2.88
C SER A 415 17.47 -13.82 -1.58
N ALA A 416 18.60 -13.17 -1.21
CA ALA A 416 19.31 -13.47 0.03
C ALA A 416 18.57 -12.92 1.25
N MET A 417 17.94 -11.74 1.13
CA MET A 417 17.06 -11.18 2.13
C MET A 417 15.77 -12.01 2.25
N ALA A 418 15.15 -12.37 1.14
CA ALA A 418 13.95 -13.22 1.10
C ALA A 418 14.20 -14.59 1.75
N ALA A 419 15.41 -15.16 1.62
CA ALA A 419 15.79 -16.40 2.30
C ALA A 419 15.77 -16.30 3.82
N LYS A 420 15.91 -15.11 4.35
CA LYS A 420 15.88 -14.79 5.78
C LYS A 420 14.53 -14.20 6.22
N MET A 421 13.54 -14.20 5.33
CA MET A 421 12.28 -13.49 5.56
C MET A 421 12.56 -12.04 5.98
N SER A 422 13.22 -11.27 5.10
CA SER A 422 13.71 -9.91 5.38
C SER A 422 13.57 -9.02 4.16
N PHE A 423 13.38 -7.73 4.39
CA PHE A 423 13.47 -6.67 3.38
C PHE A 423 13.92 -5.35 3.99
N VAL A 424 14.35 -4.39 3.16
CA VAL A 424 14.63 -3.03 3.58
C VAL A 424 13.48 -2.11 3.21
N ALA A 425 13.09 -1.20 4.11
CA ALA A 425 12.02 -0.23 3.90
C ALA A 425 12.38 1.15 4.44
N ARG A 426 11.81 2.17 3.83
CA ARG A 426 11.88 3.57 4.25
C ARG A 426 10.48 4.15 4.33
N ALA A 427 10.10 4.68 5.50
CA ALA A 427 8.88 5.47 5.68
C ALA A 427 9.10 6.90 5.16
N GLY A 428 8.07 7.51 4.61
CA GLY A 428 8.16 8.80 3.96
C GLY A 428 8.78 8.72 2.57
N HIS A 429 9.06 9.86 1.95
CA HIS A 429 9.59 9.87 0.59
C HIS A 429 10.89 9.09 0.47
N PRO A 430 11.04 8.19 -0.52
CA PRO A 430 12.27 7.44 -0.77
C PRO A 430 13.51 8.31 -0.95
N CYS A 431 13.38 9.53 -1.43
CA CYS A 431 14.46 10.50 -1.57
C CYS A 431 14.91 11.13 -0.23
N GLY A 432 14.12 10.99 0.84
CA GLY A 432 14.42 11.55 2.15
C GLY A 432 13.86 12.94 2.40
N ALA A 433 13.06 13.49 1.49
CA ALA A 433 12.36 14.76 1.72
C ALA A 433 11.24 14.59 2.74
N ASP A 434 11.02 15.61 3.57
CA ASP A 434 9.86 15.69 4.46
C ASP A 434 8.71 16.42 3.77
N PHE A 435 7.47 16.02 4.05
CA PHE A 435 6.27 16.81 3.78
C PHE A 435 5.81 17.48 5.06
N LEU A 436 5.51 18.80 5.00
CA LEU A 436 5.07 19.61 6.14
C LEU A 436 3.63 20.09 5.90
N ALA A 437 2.67 19.49 6.60
CA ALA A 437 1.24 19.70 6.36
C ALA A 437 0.79 21.15 6.55
N ALA A 438 1.28 21.84 7.60
CA ALA A 438 0.90 23.23 7.85
C ALA A 438 1.38 24.16 6.74
N ASP A 439 2.66 24.06 6.35
CA ASP A 439 3.25 24.87 5.29
C ASP A 439 2.58 24.61 3.92
N PHE A 440 2.17 23.36 3.69
CA PHE A 440 1.45 22.97 2.48
C PHE A 440 0.04 23.60 2.46
N LEU A 441 -0.75 23.42 3.51
CA LEU A 441 -2.13 23.93 3.58
C LEU A 441 -2.21 25.46 3.56
N ASP A 442 -1.20 26.17 4.05
CA ASP A 442 -1.12 27.64 3.93
C ASP A 442 -0.95 28.09 2.47
N LYS A 443 -0.28 27.29 1.64
CA LYS A 443 -0.07 27.58 0.21
C LYS A 443 -1.21 27.06 -0.67
N HIS A 444 -1.89 26.00 -0.23
CA HIS A 444 -2.91 25.26 -0.96
C HIS A 444 -4.20 25.12 -0.14
N PRO A 445 -4.92 26.25 0.10
CA PRO A 445 -6.13 26.28 0.93
C PRO A 445 -7.29 25.43 0.34
N GLU A 446 -7.25 25.07 -0.94
CA GLU A 446 -8.18 24.17 -1.60
C GLU A 446 -8.20 22.76 -0.95
N TYR A 447 -7.11 22.38 -0.28
CA TYR A 447 -6.99 21.10 0.46
C TYR A 447 -7.27 21.24 1.96
N SER A 448 -7.76 22.42 2.41
CA SER A 448 -8.01 22.68 3.86
C SER A 448 -9.01 21.72 4.51
N TRP A 449 -9.82 21.01 3.72
CA TRP A 449 -10.71 19.97 4.21
C TRP A 449 -9.95 18.80 4.87
N GLN A 450 -8.67 18.58 4.50
CA GLN A 450 -7.80 17.56 5.12
C GLN A 450 -7.19 18.03 6.46
N LYS A 451 -7.24 19.30 6.78
CA LYS A 451 -6.59 19.89 7.96
C LYS A 451 -6.84 19.16 9.29
N PRO A 452 -8.03 18.58 9.54
CA PRO A 452 -8.24 17.85 10.80
C PRO A 452 -7.36 16.62 10.99
N LEU A 453 -6.91 15.98 9.89
CA LEU A 453 -6.24 14.67 9.93
C LEU A 453 -4.94 14.61 9.12
N LEU A 454 -4.66 15.57 8.23
CA LEU A 454 -3.40 15.64 7.50
C LEU A 454 -2.27 16.07 8.45
N ARG A 455 -1.20 15.28 8.49
CA ARG A 455 -0.03 15.50 9.35
C ARG A 455 1.26 15.58 8.52
N ASP A 456 2.33 16.00 9.17
CA ASP A 456 3.66 15.94 8.59
C ASP A 456 4.04 14.47 8.30
N MET A 457 4.58 14.21 7.12
CA MET A 457 5.19 12.94 6.77
C MET A 457 6.71 13.10 6.79
N LYS A 458 7.34 12.51 7.79
CA LYS A 458 8.80 12.55 7.98
C LYS A 458 9.46 11.35 7.32
N ALA A 459 10.49 11.61 6.52
CA ALA A 459 11.27 10.54 5.93
C ALA A 459 12.19 9.89 6.97
N GLY A 460 11.98 8.59 7.23
CA GLY A 460 12.83 7.76 8.08
C GLY A 460 14.12 7.32 7.39
N PRO A 461 15.00 6.61 8.09
CA PRO A 461 16.13 5.92 7.46
C PRO A 461 15.67 4.65 6.72
N TRP A 462 16.44 4.20 5.72
CA TRP A 462 16.32 2.85 5.20
C TRP A 462 16.61 1.85 6.33
N THR A 463 15.67 0.99 6.65
CA THR A 463 15.70 0.09 7.80
C THR A 463 15.42 -1.33 7.38
N VAL A 464 16.26 -2.26 7.80
CA VAL A 464 16.05 -3.70 7.53
C VAL A 464 15.10 -4.28 8.56
N PHE A 465 14.08 -4.99 8.08
CA PHE A 465 13.15 -5.76 8.90
C PHE A 465 13.32 -7.25 8.60
N THR A 466 13.21 -8.06 9.63
CA THR A 466 13.34 -9.52 9.55
C THR A 466 12.23 -10.17 10.39
N SER A 467 11.65 -11.23 9.85
CA SER A 467 10.64 -12.02 10.56
C SER A 467 11.20 -12.58 11.88
N GLY A 468 10.41 -12.49 12.96
CA GLY A 468 10.82 -12.90 14.31
C GLY A 468 11.78 -11.95 15.02
N GLN A 469 12.01 -10.76 14.45
CA GLN A 469 12.83 -9.72 15.08
C GLN A 469 12.20 -9.31 16.42
N LYS A 470 13.06 -9.16 17.43
CA LYS A 470 12.70 -8.61 18.75
C LYS A 470 13.49 -7.34 18.99
N GLN A 471 12.94 -6.46 19.85
CA GLN A 471 13.61 -5.22 20.24
C GLN A 471 14.88 -5.52 21.05
#